data_d08ccc1253663fe9cc7ef0dd5c7224bc
#
_entry.id   d08ccc1253663fe9cc7ef0dd5c7224bc
#
_cell.length_a   1.000
_cell.length_b   1.000
_cell.length_c   1.000
_cell.angle_alpha   90.00
_cell.angle_beta   90.00
_cell.angle_gamma   90.00
#
_symmetry.space_group_name_H-M   'P 1'
#
loop_
_entity.id
_entity.type
_entity.pdbx_description
1 polymer ?
#
loop_
_entity_poly.entity_id
_entity_poly.type
_entity_poly.pdbx_seq_one_letter_code
_entity_poly.pdbx_strand_id
1 'polypeptide(L)'
;MAAISSDQIVSILREEITNYDFNQNDEEVGKVVRVGDGIATIYGMNHAMYGEIVVFDSGVKGMVQDIKENQIGCILFGQDSEIHEGSTAVRTHKRAGVPVGEGFIGRIVNALGEPIDGKGEIQSDDYRPVEEPAPSIVDRQSVDTPLATGILSIDSMFPLSLIHISEPTRHSLIS
;
A
#
# COMPACT_ATOMS: atom_id res chain seq x y z
N MET A 1 50.69 25.88 -4.03
CA MET A 1 49.28 25.57 -4.39
C MET A 1 49.17 25.78 -5.89
N ALA A 2 48.99 24.71 -6.66
CA ALA A 2 48.83 24.81 -8.10
C ALA A 2 47.43 25.38 -8.39
N ALA A 3 47.34 26.49 -9.08
CA ALA A 3 46.09 27.08 -9.51
C ALA A 3 45.52 26.20 -10.63
N ILE A 4 44.33 25.66 -10.39
CA ILE A 4 43.58 24.88 -11.38
C ILE A 4 43.16 25.84 -12.48
N SER A 5 43.55 25.57 -13.74
CA SER A 5 43.19 26.43 -14.86
C SER A 5 41.69 26.30 -15.18
N SER A 6 41.11 27.38 -15.72
CA SER A 6 39.71 27.41 -16.15
C SER A 6 39.34 26.26 -17.10
N ASP A 7 40.28 25.85 -17.96
CA ASP A 7 40.08 24.77 -18.92
C ASP A 7 39.99 23.39 -18.23
N GLN A 8 40.72 23.20 -17.13
CA GLN A 8 40.63 21.98 -16.31
C GLN A 8 39.31 21.90 -15.57
N ILE A 9 38.77 23.00 -15.08
CA ILE A 9 37.46 23.06 -14.44
C ILE A 9 36.36 22.73 -15.45
N VAL A 10 36.43 23.28 -16.66
CA VAL A 10 35.48 23.01 -17.73
C VAL A 10 35.51 21.54 -18.19
N SER A 11 36.71 20.93 -18.26
CA SER A 11 36.82 19.50 -18.63
C SER A 11 36.25 18.58 -17.56
N ILE A 12 36.48 18.84 -16.28
CA ILE A 12 35.94 18.09 -15.16
C ILE A 12 34.40 18.20 -15.11
N LEU A 13 33.87 19.43 -15.29
CA LEU A 13 32.43 19.64 -15.33
C LEU A 13 31.76 18.93 -16.52
N ARG A 14 32.41 18.93 -17.70
CA ARG A 14 31.90 18.17 -18.85
C ARG A 14 31.91 16.66 -18.61
N GLU A 15 32.95 16.15 -17.99
CA GLU A 15 33.06 14.73 -17.68
C GLU A 15 32.01 14.32 -16.62
N GLU A 16 31.79 15.12 -15.59
CA GLU A 16 30.73 14.92 -14.61
C GLU A 16 29.34 15.01 -15.21
N ILE A 17 29.05 15.98 -16.07
CA ILE A 17 27.77 16.12 -16.76
C ILE A 17 27.51 14.94 -17.73
N THR A 18 28.55 14.45 -18.40
CA THR A 18 28.42 13.32 -19.34
C THR A 18 28.26 12.01 -18.65
N ASN A 19 28.85 11.84 -17.45
CA ASN A 19 28.75 10.67 -16.60
C ASN A 19 27.59 10.76 -15.60
N TYR A 20 26.86 11.88 -15.57
CA TYR A 20 25.67 12.02 -14.77
C TYR A 20 24.58 11.14 -15.38
N ASP A 21 24.49 9.94 -14.83
CA ASP A 21 23.45 9.01 -15.21
C ASP A 21 22.12 9.57 -14.72
N PHE A 22 21.31 10.04 -15.66
CA PHE A 22 19.94 10.51 -15.44
C PHE A 22 19.02 9.30 -15.19
N ASN A 23 19.51 8.26 -14.55
CA ASN A 23 18.70 7.28 -13.89
C ASN A 23 18.14 7.94 -12.62
N GLN A 24 17.22 8.81 -12.86
CA GLN A 24 16.29 9.28 -11.85
C GLN A 24 15.44 8.09 -11.41
N ASN A 25 16.02 7.23 -10.57
CA ASN A 25 15.23 6.61 -9.55
C ASN A 25 14.78 7.79 -8.68
N ASP A 26 13.61 8.32 -8.97
CA ASP A 26 12.95 9.32 -8.15
C ASP A 26 12.56 8.66 -6.81
N GLU A 27 13.56 8.23 -6.05
CA GLU A 27 13.40 7.94 -4.64
C GLU A 27 13.23 9.27 -3.93
N GLU A 28 12.02 9.81 -4.04
CA GLU A 28 11.68 11.01 -3.32
C GLU A 28 11.70 10.70 -1.83
N VAL A 29 12.71 11.24 -1.15
CA VAL A 29 12.95 11.02 0.28
C VAL A 29 12.35 12.18 1.05
N GLY A 30 11.41 11.88 1.92
CA GLY A 30 10.83 12.85 2.84
C GLY A 30 11.43 12.77 4.24
N LYS A 31 11.27 13.82 5.02
CA LYS A 31 11.65 13.88 6.44
C LYS A 31 10.43 13.99 7.33
N VAL A 32 10.39 13.19 8.37
CA VAL A 32 9.35 13.25 9.40
C VAL A 32 9.52 14.54 10.20
N VAL A 33 8.48 15.36 10.23
CA VAL A 33 8.42 16.61 10.98
C VAL A 33 7.75 16.41 12.33
N ARG A 34 6.77 15.50 12.37
CA ARG A 34 6.00 15.19 13.57
C ARG A 34 5.50 13.76 13.50
N VAL A 35 5.50 13.08 14.63
CA VAL A 35 4.89 11.75 14.80
C VAL A 35 4.09 11.73 16.11
N GLY A 36 2.97 11.03 16.08
CA GLY A 36 2.12 10.82 17.26
C GLY A 36 0.76 10.27 16.89
N ASP A 37 0.16 9.54 17.80
CA ASP A 37 -1.17 8.93 17.63
C ASP A 37 -1.30 8.02 16.38
N GLY A 38 -0.21 7.36 16.00
CA GLY A 38 -0.16 6.51 14.81
C GLY A 38 -0.13 7.27 13.48
N ILE A 39 0.13 8.58 13.51
CA ILE A 39 0.22 9.44 12.32
C ILE A 39 1.61 10.07 12.26
N ALA A 40 2.25 10.01 11.10
CA ALA A 40 3.47 10.71 10.79
C ALA A 40 3.20 11.82 9.76
N THR A 41 3.70 13.04 10.06
CA THR A 41 3.71 14.14 9.10
C THR A 41 5.09 14.22 8.46
N ILE A 42 5.15 14.14 7.15
CA ILE A 42 6.38 14.09 6.36
C ILE A 42 6.46 15.34 5.48
N TYR A 43 7.63 15.92 5.37
CA TYR A 43 7.94 17.05 4.50
C TYR A 43 8.85 16.60 3.35
N GLY A 44 8.65 17.15 2.15
CA GLY A 44 9.55 16.95 1.01
C GLY A 44 9.14 15.81 0.05
N MET A 45 7.93 15.25 0.20
CA MET A 45 7.35 14.27 -0.72
C MET A 45 6.20 14.90 -1.53
N ASN A 46 6.53 15.77 -2.47
CA ASN A 46 5.52 16.57 -3.18
C ASN A 46 4.73 15.79 -4.24
N HIS A 47 5.25 14.66 -4.70
CA HIS A 47 4.61 13.83 -5.72
C HIS A 47 3.97 12.55 -5.15
N ALA A 48 3.89 12.43 -3.81
CA ALA A 48 3.23 11.28 -3.19
C ALA A 48 1.75 11.23 -3.57
N MET A 49 1.25 10.02 -3.82
CA MET A 49 -0.15 9.80 -4.16
C MET A 49 -0.96 9.37 -2.93
N TYR A 50 -2.24 9.73 -2.93
CA TYR A 50 -3.18 9.22 -1.93
C TYR A 50 -3.22 7.70 -1.94
N GLY A 51 -3.17 7.09 -0.75
CA GLY A 51 -3.14 5.63 -0.61
C GLY A 51 -1.79 4.98 -0.94
N GLU A 52 -0.74 5.76 -1.23
CA GLU A 52 0.59 5.23 -1.49
C GLU A 52 1.25 4.73 -0.20
N ILE A 53 1.97 3.62 -0.30
CA ILE A 53 2.79 3.09 0.80
C ILE A 53 4.14 3.80 0.80
N VAL A 54 4.53 4.27 1.98
CA VAL A 54 5.87 4.77 2.26
C VAL A 54 6.55 3.88 3.28
N VAL A 55 7.86 3.76 3.19
CA VAL A 55 8.68 2.96 4.11
C VAL A 55 9.60 3.91 4.87
N PHE A 56 9.59 3.82 6.19
CA PHE A 56 10.47 4.58 7.06
C PHE A 56 11.81 3.87 7.25
N ASP A 57 12.82 4.61 7.68
CA ASP A 57 14.18 4.08 7.97
C ASP A 57 14.17 2.99 9.05
N SER A 58 13.19 2.99 9.95
CA SER A 58 12.95 1.92 10.91
C SER A 58 12.37 0.63 10.31
N GLY A 59 11.99 0.63 9.01
CA GLY A 59 11.29 -0.47 8.35
C GLY A 59 9.77 -0.46 8.55
N VAL A 60 9.23 0.43 9.38
CA VAL A 60 7.78 0.62 9.53
C VAL A 60 7.22 1.14 8.22
N LYS A 61 6.06 0.62 7.83
CA LYS A 61 5.32 1.07 6.65
C LYS A 61 4.20 2.02 7.07
N GLY A 62 3.91 2.98 6.22
CA GLY A 62 2.78 3.89 6.38
C GLY A 62 2.05 4.11 5.08
N MET A 63 0.81 4.57 5.16
CA MET A 63 -0.02 4.90 4.01
C MET A 63 -0.31 6.40 3.99
N VAL A 64 -0.08 7.03 2.85
CA VAL A 64 -0.40 8.44 2.62
C VAL A 64 -1.91 8.64 2.64
N GLN A 65 -2.42 9.47 3.56
CA GLN A 65 -3.84 9.75 3.71
C GLN A 65 -4.18 11.23 3.50
N ASP A 66 -3.30 12.12 3.90
CA ASP A 66 -3.51 13.58 3.79
C ASP A 66 -2.38 14.19 2.97
N ILE A 67 -2.72 14.99 1.96
CA ILE A 67 -1.75 15.64 1.09
C ILE A 67 -1.99 17.14 1.13
N LYS A 68 -0.98 17.88 1.60
CA LYS A 68 -0.93 19.34 1.63
C LYS A 68 0.19 19.84 0.74
N GLU A 69 0.24 21.13 0.50
CA GLU A 69 1.18 21.77 -0.43
C GLU A 69 2.66 21.36 -0.21
N ASN A 70 3.10 21.20 1.05
CA ASN A 70 4.48 20.86 1.38
C ASN A 70 4.61 19.73 2.40
N GLN A 71 3.51 19.14 2.81
CA GLN A 71 3.48 18.11 3.83
C GLN A 71 2.48 17.03 3.47
N ILE A 72 2.82 15.80 3.82
CA ILE A 72 1.90 14.67 3.73
C ILE A 72 1.70 14.06 5.11
N GLY A 73 0.46 13.62 5.38
CA GLY A 73 0.09 12.86 6.56
C GLY A 73 -0.01 11.39 6.22
N CYS A 74 0.72 10.55 6.95
CA CYS A 74 0.72 9.10 6.77
C CYS A 74 0.18 8.41 8.01
N ILE A 75 -0.69 7.43 7.82
CA ILE A 75 -1.12 6.51 8.87
C ILE A 75 -0.07 5.39 8.96
N LEU A 76 0.43 5.11 10.16
CA LEU A 76 1.45 4.10 10.39
C LEU A 76 0.83 2.70 10.56
N PHE A 77 1.46 1.69 9.97
CA PHE A 77 1.09 0.28 10.14
C PHE A 77 1.96 -0.45 11.19
N GLY A 78 2.63 0.31 12.04
CA GLY A 78 3.48 -0.18 13.11
C GLY A 78 3.44 0.73 14.33
N GLN A 79 4.38 0.50 15.25
CA GLN A 79 4.49 1.33 16.45
C GLN A 79 5.14 2.67 16.11
N ASP A 80 4.52 3.76 16.54
CA ASP A 80 5.03 5.12 16.36
C ASP A 80 6.32 5.39 17.15
N SER A 81 6.58 4.61 18.20
CA SER A 81 7.79 4.70 19.02
C SER A 81 9.10 4.40 18.25
N GLU A 82 9.00 3.75 17.09
CA GLU A 82 10.15 3.43 16.24
C GLU A 82 10.49 4.55 15.25
N ILE A 83 9.65 5.59 15.18
CA ILE A 83 9.81 6.71 14.26
C ILE A 83 10.00 7.98 15.07
N HIS A 84 10.97 8.79 14.69
CA HIS A 84 11.31 10.04 15.36
C HIS A 84 11.24 11.22 14.40
N GLU A 85 11.16 12.42 14.96
CA GLU A 85 11.33 13.65 14.17
C GLU A 85 12.71 13.64 13.51
N GLY A 86 12.74 13.89 12.21
CA GLY A 86 13.96 13.80 11.39
C GLY A 86 14.21 12.44 10.74
N SER A 87 13.47 11.37 11.12
CA SER A 87 13.50 10.08 10.41
C SER A 87 13.19 10.28 8.93
N THR A 88 13.78 9.42 8.10
CA THR A 88 13.56 9.45 6.66
C THR A 88 12.44 8.50 6.25
N ALA A 89 11.70 8.89 5.23
CA ALA A 89 10.68 8.06 4.60
C ALA A 89 10.88 8.04 3.09
N VAL A 90 10.73 6.89 2.48
CA VAL A 90 10.93 6.65 1.05
C VAL A 90 9.64 6.18 0.42
N ARG A 91 9.33 6.67 -0.76
CA ARG A 91 8.15 6.25 -1.55
C ARG A 91 8.36 4.86 -2.13
N THR A 92 7.28 4.10 -2.19
CA THR A 92 7.28 2.80 -2.87
C THR A 92 6.65 2.85 -4.25
N HIS A 93 5.97 3.95 -4.62
CA HIS A 93 5.17 4.09 -5.84
C HIS A 93 4.06 3.04 -5.98
N LYS A 94 3.73 2.35 -4.89
CA LYS A 94 2.66 1.35 -4.84
C LYS A 94 1.54 1.82 -3.93
N ARG A 95 0.31 1.72 -4.39
CA ARG A 95 -0.85 1.95 -3.54
C ARG A 95 -0.95 0.85 -2.49
N ALA A 96 -1.57 1.18 -1.36
CA ALA A 96 -1.88 0.20 -0.33
C ALA A 96 -2.68 -0.97 -0.91
N GLY A 97 -2.20 -2.17 -0.72
CA GLY A 97 -2.75 -3.39 -1.28
C GLY A 97 -2.11 -4.61 -0.66
N VAL A 98 -2.53 -5.75 -1.12
CA VAL A 98 -1.99 -7.04 -0.69
C VAL A 98 -1.52 -7.84 -1.89
N PRO A 99 -0.41 -8.57 -1.75
CA PRO A 99 -0.01 -9.54 -2.75
C PRO A 99 -1.04 -10.68 -2.79
N VAL A 100 -1.33 -11.19 -3.97
CA VAL A 100 -2.27 -12.29 -4.20
C VAL A 100 -1.66 -13.35 -5.10
N GLY A 101 -2.18 -14.58 -5.04
CA GLY A 101 -1.71 -15.70 -5.85
C GLY A 101 -2.06 -17.04 -5.20
N GLU A 102 -1.89 -18.11 -5.94
CA GLU A 102 -2.12 -19.49 -5.48
C GLU A 102 -1.27 -19.87 -4.25
N GLY A 103 -0.09 -19.25 -4.11
CA GLY A 103 0.80 -19.47 -2.98
C GLY A 103 0.24 -19.06 -1.62
N PHE A 104 -0.83 -18.25 -1.60
CA PHE A 104 -1.50 -17.80 -0.37
C PHE A 104 -2.50 -18.80 0.18
N ILE A 105 -2.91 -19.81 -0.61
CA ILE A 105 -3.90 -20.79 -0.18
C ILE A 105 -3.34 -21.62 0.99
N GLY A 106 -4.05 -21.62 2.12
CA GLY A 106 -3.65 -22.35 3.33
C GLY A 106 -2.50 -21.70 4.11
N ARG A 107 -2.18 -20.42 3.82
CA ARG A 107 -1.19 -19.61 4.55
C ARG A 107 -1.91 -18.63 5.49
N ILE A 108 -1.20 -18.21 6.54
CA ILE A 108 -1.66 -17.17 7.45
C ILE A 108 -0.75 -15.95 7.26
N VAL A 109 -1.37 -14.81 6.94
CA VAL A 109 -0.67 -13.57 6.65
C VAL A 109 -1.23 -12.42 7.50
N ASN A 110 -0.41 -11.38 7.69
CA ASN A 110 -0.85 -10.13 8.29
C ASN A 110 -1.63 -9.27 7.27
N ALA A 111 -2.09 -8.09 7.69
CA ALA A 111 -2.85 -7.16 6.85
C ALA A 111 -2.06 -6.63 5.63
N LEU A 112 -0.74 -6.74 5.64
CA LEU A 112 0.13 -6.33 4.52
C LEU A 112 0.49 -7.50 3.58
N GLY A 113 -0.04 -8.72 3.85
CA GLY A 113 0.25 -9.91 3.08
C GLY A 113 1.56 -10.61 3.47
N GLU A 114 2.20 -10.22 4.58
CA GLU A 114 3.41 -10.87 5.05
C GLU A 114 3.08 -12.14 5.84
N PRO A 115 3.79 -13.26 5.62
CA PRO A 115 3.50 -14.51 6.29
C PRO A 115 3.83 -14.43 7.78
N ILE A 116 2.88 -14.89 8.61
CA ILE A 116 3.03 -14.99 10.08
C ILE A 116 2.96 -16.44 10.58
N ASP A 117 2.86 -17.40 9.66
CA ASP A 117 2.71 -18.83 9.96
C ASP A 117 4.04 -19.59 10.14
N GLY A 118 5.17 -18.89 10.01
CA GLY A 118 6.51 -19.48 10.13
C GLY A 118 6.94 -20.41 8.98
N LYS A 119 6.16 -20.48 7.89
CA LYS A 119 6.44 -21.35 6.74
C LYS A 119 7.31 -20.71 5.64
N GLY A 120 7.92 -19.54 5.92
CA GLY A 120 8.76 -18.81 4.97
C GLY A 120 7.97 -17.90 4.02
N GLU A 121 8.69 -17.24 3.14
CA GLU A 121 8.13 -16.29 2.17
C GLU A 121 7.13 -16.92 1.21
N ILE A 122 6.16 -16.12 0.76
CA ILE A 122 5.14 -16.51 -0.20
C ILE A 122 5.46 -15.84 -1.52
N GLN A 123 5.52 -16.62 -2.59
CA GLN A 123 5.60 -16.05 -3.94
C GLN A 123 4.23 -15.52 -4.34
N SER A 124 4.18 -14.25 -4.71
CA SER A 124 2.97 -13.62 -5.21
C SER A 124 3.03 -13.51 -6.73
N ASP A 125 1.92 -13.81 -7.37
CA ASP A 125 1.78 -13.71 -8.82
C ASP A 125 1.28 -12.32 -9.23
N ASP A 126 0.51 -11.65 -8.35
CA ASP A 126 -0.13 -10.37 -8.62
C ASP A 126 -0.27 -9.53 -7.33
N TYR A 127 -0.72 -8.29 -7.48
CA TYR A 127 -0.92 -7.36 -6.37
C TYR A 127 -2.27 -6.65 -6.50
N ARG A 128 -3.08 -6.71 -5.46
CA ARG A 128 -4.41 -6.13 -5.45
C ARG A 128 -4.51 -4.94 -4.51
N PRO A 129 -4.92 -3.76 -5.00
CA PRO A 129 -5.12 -2.60 -4.13
C PRO A 129 -6.28 -2.84 -3.15
N VAL A 130 -6.20 -2.25 -1.96
CA VAL A 130 -7.26 -2.31 -0.94
C VAL A 130 -8.50 -1.53 -1.39
N GLU A 131 -8.27 -0.38 -2.05
CA GLU A 131 -9.34 0.44 -2.62
C GLU A 131 -9.46 0.19 -4.12
N GLU A 132 -10.56 -0.44 -4.52
CA GLU A 132 -10.91 -0.70 -5.91
C GLU A 132 -12.36 -0.30 -6.15
N PRO A 133 -12.68 0.32 -7.30
CA PRO A 133 -14.06 0.63 -7.64
C PRO A 133 -14.92 -0.63 -7.64
N ALA A 134 -16.09 -0.57 -6.99
CA ALA A 134 -17.02 -1.68 -7.03
C ALA A 134 -17.51 -1.93 -8.47
N PRO A 135 -17.76 -3.19 -8.88
CA PRO A 135 -18.32 -3.49 -10.19
C PRO A 135 -19.65 -2.76 -10.41
N SER A 136 -19.81 -2.21 -11.61
CA SER A 136 -21.03 -1.51 -11.99
C SER A 136 -22.23 -2.47 -12.06
N ILE A 137 -23.43 -1.94 -12.12
CA ILE A 137 -24.67 -2.74 -12.27
C ILE A 137 -24.62 -3.59 -13.54
N VAL A 138 -23.99 -3.07 -14.59
CA VAL A 138 -23.87 -3.77 -15.89
C VAL A 138 -22.89 -4.95 -15.83
N ASP A 139 -21.86 -4.83 -14.99
CA ASP A 139 -20.82 -5.87 -14.85
C ASP A 139 -21.24 -7.01 -13.93
N ARG A 140 -22.33 -6.81 -13.18
CA ARG A 140 -22.83 -7.83 -12.24
C ARG A 140 -23.64 -8.88 -12.96
N GLN A 141 -23.34 -10.15 -12.70
CA GLN A 141 -24.17 -11.25 -13.16
C GLN A 141 -25.55 -11.19 -12.49
N SER A 142 -26.60 -11.46 -13.29
CA SER A 142 -27.97 -11.59 -12.76
C SER A 142 -28.05 -12.73 -11.74
N VAL A 143 -28.93 -12.58 -10.75
CA VAL A 143 -29.16 -13.59 -9.72
C VAL A 143 -30.03 -14.70 -10.32
N ASP A 144 -29.40 -15.81 -10.69
CA ASP A 144 -30.01 -16.94 -11.37
C ASP A 144 -29.91 -18.27 -10.59
N THR A 145 -29.10 -18.29 -9.53
CA THR A 145 -28.83 -19.51 -8.76
C THR A 145 -29.61 -19.51 -7.46
N PRO A 146 -30.65 -20.32 -7.30
CA PRO A 146 -31.40 -20.43 -6.07
C PRO A 146 -30.60 -21.20 -4.99
N LEU A 147 -30.76 -20.80 -3.75
CA LEU A 147 -30.25 -21.51 -2.58
C LEU A 147 -31.36 -22.41 -2.03
N ALA A 148 -31.19 -23.70 -2.18
CA ALA A 148 -32.12 -24.69 -1.60
C ALA A 148 -31.90 -24.79 -0.08
N THR A 149 -32.94 -24.42 0.70
CA THR A 149 -32.91 -24.53 2.17
C THR A 149 -33.35 -25.89 2.66
N GLY A 150 -34.02 -26.68 1.83
CA GLY A 150 -34.68 -27.94 2.20
C GLY A 150 -36.03 -27.75 2.89
N ILE A 151 -36.50 -26.53 3.08
CA ILE A 151 -37.79 -26.21 3.67
C ILE A 151 -38.75 -25.89 2.53
N LEU A 152 -39.69 -26.76 2.26
CA LEU A 152 -40.60 -26.67 1.11
C LEU A 152 -41.34 -25.30 1.04
N SER A 153 -41.80 -24.79 2.17
CA SER A 153 -42.54 -23.52 2.23
C SER A 153 -41.65 -22.30 1.85
N ILE A 154 -40.36 -22.35 2.18
CA ILE A 154 -39.43 -21.28 1.81
C ILE A 154 -39.06 -21.44 0.35
N ASP A 155 -38.60 -22.60 -0.06
CA ASP A 155 -38.07 -22.82 -1.41
C ASP A 155 -39.14 -22.65 -2.50
N SER A 156 -40.42 -22.88 -2.18
CA SER A 156 -41.53 -22.75 -3.15
C SER A 156 -42.14 -21.35 -3.20
N MET A 157 -42.17 -20.61 -2.09
CA MET A 157 -42.85 -19.30 -2.01
C MET A 157 -41.89 -18.10 -1.99
N PHE A 158 -40.74 -18.27 -1.38
CA PHE A 158 -39.74 -17.23 -1.18
C PHE A 158 -38.34 -17.75 -1.48
N PRO A 159 -38.02 -18.02 -2.76
CA PRO A 159 -36.72 -18.59 -3.11
C PRO A 159 -35.60 -17.64 -2.70
N LEU A 160 -34.67 -18.15 -1.91
CA LEU A 160 -33.45 -17.45 -1.53
C LEU A 160 -32.38 -17.61 -2.62
N SER A 161 -31.49 -16.66 -2.71
CA SER A 161 -30.30 -16.79 -3.55
C SER A 161 -29.03 -16.50 -2.72
N LEU A 162 -27.86 -16.80 -3.26
CA LEU A 162 -26.58 -16.59 -2.59
C LEU A 162 -26.35 -15.13 -2.17
N ILE A 163 -26.92 -14.16 -2.88
CA ILE A 163 -26.79 -12.74 -2.51
C ILE A 163 -27.47 -12.38 -1.18
N HIS A 164 -28.41 -13.19 -0.71
CA HIS A 164 -29.08 -12.98 0.58
C HIS A 164 -28.30 -13.52 1.78
N ILE A 165 -27.25 -14.28 1.53
CA ILE A 165 -26.36 -14.79 2.57
C ILE A 165 -25.37 -13.70 2.92
N SER A 166 -25.45 -13.20 4.16
CA SER A 166 -24.39 -12.31 4.65
C SER A 166 -23.16 -13.13 5.04
N GLU A 167 -21.98 -12.54 4.84
CA GLU A 167 -20.71 -13.21 5.17
C GLU A 167 -20.67 -13.61 6.66
N PRO A 168 -20.20 -14.82 6.99
CA PRO A 168 -20.14 -15.33 8.37
C PRO A 168 -19.35 -14.42 9.32
N THR A 169 -18.38 -13.67 8.81
CA THR A 169 -17.56 -12.71 9.57
C THR A 169 -18.37 -11.56 10.15
N ARG A 170 -19.50 -11.19 9.55
CA ARG A 170 -20.39 -10.16 10.08
C ARG A 170 -21.14 -10.59 11.35
N HIS A 171 -21.42 -11.87 11.49
CA HIS A 171 -22.13 -12.39 12.66
C HIS A 171 -21.22 -12.56 13.89
N SER A 172 -19.92 -12.78 13.70
CA SER A 172 -18.96 -12.89 14.81
C SER A 172 -18.66 -11.56 15.50
N LEU A 173 -19.01 -10.44 14.86
CA LEU A 173 -18.81 -9.09 15.41
C LEU A 173 -20.06 -8.54 16.13
N ILE A 174 -21.20 -9.25 16.11
CA ILE A 174 -22.47 -8.81 16.67
C ILE A 174 -22.84 -9.62 17.94
N SER A 175 -22.08 -10.65 18.27
CA SER A 175 -22.29 -11.46 19.48
C SER A 175 -21.44 -11.02 20.65
#